data_210c52b1d2410412a88ccd1e5b178cd6
#
_entry.id   210c52b1d2410412a88ccd1e5b178cd6
#
_cell.length_a   1.000
_cell.length_b   1.000
_cell.length_c   1.000
_cell.angle_alpha   90.00
_cell.angle_beta   90.00
_cell.angle_gamma   90.00
#
_symmetry.space_group_name_H-M   'P 1'
#
loop_
_entity.id
_entity.type
_entity.pdbx_description
1 polymer ?
#
loop_
_entity_poly.entity_id
_entity_poly.type
_entity_poly.pdbx_seq_one_letter_code
_entity_poly.pdbx_strand_id
1 'polypeptide(L)'
;MRVEYTIIRSSRRTMSIEIKPDGRMLLRIPNRVSDAEAKRFVESKADWIRKTLIKIEERNEENPPGEKFSETELKIIKKKAKKEIPILVDYYAPKIGVTYGRISIRAQRTLWGSCTAEGNLNFNCLLVLLPERVMRYVVVHELCHRKEMNHSKRFWAEVGKVMPDYKVLRKQLKEDGTSLLERL
;
A
#
# COMPACT_ATOMS: atom_id res chain seq x y z
N MET A 1 -8.86 -9.78 -28.63
CA MET A 1 -9.54 -8.92 -27.63
C MET A 1 -8.94 -7.53 -27.71
N ARG A 2 -9.71 -6.50 -28.01
CA ARG A 2 -9.22 -5.11 -28.02
C ARG A 2 -9.17 -4.65 -26.56
N VAL A 3 -8.00 -4.62 -25.98
CA VAL A 3 -7.82 -4.12 -24.59
C VAL A 3 -7.66 -2.61 -24.70
N GLU A 4 -8.58 -1.86 -24.11
CA GLU A 4 -8.48 -0.39 -24.02
C GLU A 4 -7.47 -0.01 -22.95
N TYR A 5 -6.59 0.94 -23.25
CA TYR A 5 -5.62 1.46 -22.31
C TYR A 5 -5.35 2.95 -22.53
N THR A 6 -5.02 3.62 -21.43
CA THR A 6 -4.61 5.03 -21.44
C THR A 6 -3.09 5.13 -21.48
N ILE A 7 -2.55 5.88 -22.44
CA ILE A 7 -1.11 6.13 -22.55
C ILE A 7 -0.75 7.35 -21.69
N ILE A 8 0.26 7.17 -20.82
CA ILE A 8 0.85 8.25 -20.02
C ILE A 8 2.32 8.37 -20.41
N ARG A 9 2.68 9.50 -21.00
CA ARG A 9 4.05 9.83 -21.42
C ARG A 9 4.77 10.64 -20.33
N SER A 10 6.06 10.36 -20.13
CA SER A 10 6.88 11.09 -19.17
C SER A 10 8.37 10.94 -19.49
N SER A 11 9.26 11.61 -18.73
CA SER A 11 10.72 11.52 -18.83
C SER A 11 11.33 10.20 -18.35
N ARG A 12 10.51 9.19 -18.06
CA ARG A 12 10.97 7.87 -17.62
C ARG A 12 11.81 7.15 -18.68
N ARG A 13 12.60 6.16 -18.25
CA ARG A 13 13.48 5.38 -19.14
C ARG A 13 12.88 4.06 -19.62
N THR A 14 11.86 3.54 -18.91
CA THR A 14 11.27 2.22 -19.17
C THR A 14 9.77 2.29 -19.42
N MET A 15 9.23 1.32 -20.15
CA MET A 15 7.79 1.13 -20.30
C MET A 15 7.24 0.25 -19.17
N SER A 16 6.02 0.51 -18.72
CA SER A 16 5.31 -0.36 -17.77
C SER A 16 3.80 -0.34 -18.00
N ILE A 17 3.17 -1.48 -17.76
CA ILE A 17 1.73 -1.64 -17.74
C ILE A 17 1.29 -1.69 -16.28
N GLU A 18 0.28 -0.91 -15.91
CA GLU A 18 -0.39 -0.92 -14.63
C GLU A 18 -1.87 -1.25 -14.88
N ILE A 19 -2.37 -2.31 -14.28
CA ILE A 19 -3.80 -2.65 -14.32
C ILE A 19 -4.38 -2.29 -12.96
N LYS A 20 -5.40 -1.43 -12.98
CA LYS A 20 -6.09 -0.97 -11.77
C LYS A 20 -7.06 -2.03 -11.28
N PRO A 21 -7.48 -1.98 -9.98
CA PRO A 21 -8.48 -2.89 -9.44
C PRO A 21 -9.84 -2.88 -10.15
N ASP A 22 -10.16 -1.77 -10.81
CA ASP A 22 -11.36 -1.60 -11.65
C ASP A 22 -11.18 -2.11 -13.09
N GLY A 23 -10.06 -2.77 -13.39
CA GLY A 23 -9.73 -3.31 -14.71
C GLY A 23 -9.15 -2.28 -15.69
N ARG A 24 -9.16 -0.98 -15.38
CA ARG A 24 -8.55 0.04 -16.25
C ARG A 24 -7.05 -0.17 -16.38
N MET A 25 -6.56 -0.12 -17.63
CA MET A 25 -5.16 -0.31 -17.91
C MET A 25 -4.47 1.01 -18.25
N LEU A 26 -3.34 1.29 -17.58
CA LEU A 26 -2.48 2.44 -17.85
C LEU A 26 -1.16 1.95 -18.41
N LEU A 27 -0.80 2.46 -19.59
CA LEU A 27 0.49 2.23 -20.21
C LEU A 27 1.38 3.45 -20.00
N ARG A 28 2.39 3.33 -19.15
CA ARG A 28 3.35 4.40 -18.89
C ARG A 28 4.59 4.21 -19.76
N ILE A 29 4.91 5.20 -20.61
CA ILE A 29 6.00 5.11 -21.58
C ILE A 29 6.89 6.36 -21.56
N PRO A 30 8.17 6.23 -21.98
CA PRO A 30 9.03 7.39 -22.27
C PRO A 30 8.46 8.27 -23.40
N ASN A 31 8.72 9.58 -23.34
CA ASN A 31 8.27 10.53 -24.37
C ASN A 31 8.73 10.15 -25.79
N ARG A 32 9.92 9.49 -25.91
CA ARG A 32 10.53 9.09 -27.19
C ARG A 32 9.94 7.84 -27.83
N VAL A 33 9.11 7.07 -27.11
CA VAL A 33 8.55 5.81 -27.60
C VAL A 33 7.39 6.11 -28.55
N SER A 34 7.41 5.52 -29.73
CA SER A 34 6.33 5.64 -30.73
C SER A 34 5.08 4.85 -30.30
N ASP A 35 3.91 5.20 -30.84
CA ASP A 35 2.68 4.46 -30.58
C ASP A 35 2.75 3.02 -31.11
N ALA A 36 3.48 2.79 -32.21
CA ALA A 36 3.72 1.45 -32.76
C ALA A 36 4.55 0.57 -31.81
N GLU A 37 5.57 1.13 -31.17
CA GLU A 37 6.37 0.43 -30.15
C GLU A 37 5.56 0.17 -28.88
N ALA A 38 4.77 1.15 -28.43
CA ALA A 38 3.86 1.02 -27.31
C ALA A 38 2.86 -0.12 -27.53
N LYS A 39 2.27 -0.20 -28.74
CA LYS A 39 1.35 -1.26 -29.11
C LYS A 39 2.03 -2.64 -29.10
N ARG A 40 3.21 -2.78 -29.70
CA ARG A 40 3.98 -4.04 -29.69
C ARG A 40 4.31 -4.47 -28.26
N PHE A 41 4.65 -3.53 -27.38
CA PHE A 41 4.90 -3.83 -25.98
C PHE A 41 3.66 -4.39 -25.27
N VAL A 42 2.47 -3.80 -25.47
CA VAL A 42 1.21 -4.32 -24.93
C VAL A 42 0.92 -5.72 -25.48
N GLU A 43 1.08 -5.92 -26.79
CA GLU A 43 0.89 -7.22 -27.44
C GLU A 43 1.83 -8.29 -26.86
N SER A 44 3.10 -7.95 -26.60
CA SER A 44 4.07 -8.86 -25.97
C SER A 44 3.69 -9.28 -24.56
N LYS A 45 2.78 -8.57 -23.90
CA LYS A 45 2.28 -8.84 -22.55
C LYS A 45 0.83 -9.33 -22.50
N ALA A 46 0.24 -9.65 -23.65
CA ALA A 46 -1.17 -10.01 -23.77
C ALA A 46 -1.61 -11.14 -22.83
N ASP A 47 -0.81 -12.19 -22.69
CA ASP A 47 -1.12 -13.32 -21.79
C ASP A 47 -1.09 -12.92 -20.31
N TRP A 48 -0.12 -12.09 -19.91
CA TRP A 48 -0.04 -11.57 -18.56
C TRP A 48 -1.22 -10.63 -18.27
N ILE A 49 -1.58 -9.76 -19.22
CA ILE A 49 -2.73 -8.84 -19.10
C ILE A 49 -4.01 -9.65 -18.91
N ARG A 50 -4.26 -10.63 -19.76
CA ARG A 50 -5.45 -11.49 -19.68
C ARG A 50 -5.55 -12.21 -18.35
N LYS A 51 -4.48 -12.87 -17.92
CA LYS A 51 -4.45 -13.56 -16.61
C LYS A 51 -4.67 -12.60 -15.44
N THR A 52 -4.18 -11.38 -15.54
CA THR A 52 -4.34 -10.37 -14.49
C THR A 52 -5.78 -9.85 -14.44
N LEU A 53 -6.40 -9.59 -15.60
CA LEU A 53 -7.79 -9.14 -15.69
C LEU A 53 -8.75 -10.21 -15.14
N ILE A 54 -8.57 -11.49 -15.48
CA ILE A 54 -9.37 -12.60 -14.94
C ILE A 54 -9.27 -12.63 -13.42
N LYS A 55 -8.06 -12.55 -12.86
CA LYS A 55 -7.87 -12.54 -11.40
C LYS A 55 -8.52 -11.33 -10.72
N ILE A 56 -8.57 -10.18 -11.39
CA ILE A 56 -9.24 -8.99 -10.86
C ILE A 56 -10.75 -9.21 -10.89
N GLU A 57 -11.29 -9.78 -11.97
CA GLU A 57 -12.70 -10.08 -12.14
C GLU A 57 -13.18 -11.10 -11.10
N GLU A 58 -12.51 -12.24 -10.98
CA GLU A 58 -12.78 -13.27 -9.95
C GLU A 58 -12.76 -12.66 -8.54
N ARG A 59 -11.73 -11.84 -8.23
CA ARG A 59 -11.65 -11.17 -6.93
C ARG A 59 -12.80 -10.20 -6.69
N ASN A 60 -13.20 -9.44 -7.72
CA ASN A 60 -14.27 -8.45 -7.60
C ASN A 60 -15.66 -9.12 -7.53
N GLU A 61 -15.81 -10.31 -8.10
CA GLU A 61 -17.02 -11.14 -7.93
C GLU A 61 -17.10 -11.69 -6.50
N GLU A 62 -16.00 -12.23 -5.97
CA GLU A 62 -15.94 -12.76 -4.59
C GLU A 62 -16.02 -11.66 -3.54
N ASN A 63 -15.36 -10.52 -3.79
CA ASN A 63 -15.26 -9.37 -2.88
C ASN A 63 -15.45 -8.08 -3.68
N PRO A 64 -16.70 -7.67 -3.97
CA PRO A 64 -16.95 -6.44 -4.72
C PRO A 64 -16.34 -5.23 -3.99
N PRO A 65 -15.72 -4.30 -4.73
CA PRO A 65 -15.15 -3.10 -4.12
C PRO A 65 -16.25 -2.35 -3.37
N GLY A 66 -16.02 -2.11 -2.09
CA GLY A 66 -16.96 -1.35 -1.27
C GLY A 66 -17.13 0.09 -1.77
N GLU A 67 -18.24 0.72 -1.43
CA GLU A 67 -18.45 2.14 -1.72
C GLU A 67 -17.29 2.99 -1.19
N LYS A 68 -16.96 4.05 -1.91
CA LYS A 68 -15.93 5.00 -1.48
C LYS A 68 -16.34 5.69 -0.19
N PHE A 69 -15.38 5.90 0.67
CA PHE A 69 -15.61 6.69 1.88
C PHE A 69 -15.99 8.13 1.52
N SER A 70 -17.09 8.60 2.10
CA SER A 70 -17.49 10.00 2.05
C SER A 70 -16.47 10.87 2.82
N GLU A 71 -16.47 12.16 2.57
CA GLU A 71 -15.63 13.11 3.30
C GLU A 71 -15.91 13.09 4.82
N THR A 72 -17.17 12.92 5.21
CA THR A 72 -17.58 12.84 6.61
C THR A 72 -17.02 11.61 7.30
N GLU A 73 -17.13 10.45 6.66
CA GLU A 73 -16.54 9.20 7.18
C GLU A 73 -15.03 9.32 7.30
N LEU A 74 -14.35 9.87 6.28
CA LEU A 74 -12.91 10.09 6.34
C LEU A 74 -12.49 11.05 7.46
N LYS A 75 -13.29 12.07 7.77
CA LYS A 75 -13.04 12.96 8.91
C LYS A 75 -13.13 12.20 10.25
N ILE A 76 -14.14 11.35 10.42
CA ILE A 76 -14.32 10.51 11.60
C ILE A 76 -13.17 9.51 11.74
N ILE A 77 -12.84 8.79 10.67
CA ILE A 77 -11.74 7.81 10.64
C ILE A 77 -10.41 8.48 10.97
N LYS A 78 -10.11 9.64 10.37
CA LYS A 78 -8.90 10.42 10.68
C LYS A 78 -8.85 10.87 12.14
N LYS A 79 -9.98 11.30 12.71
CA LYS A 79 -10.05 11.70 14.13
C LYS A 79 -9.73 10.51 15.05
N LYS A 80 -10.31 9.33 14.77
CA LYS A 80 -10.02 8.09 15.50
C LYS A 80 -8.53 7.72 15.38
N ALA A 81 -7.99 7.70 14.17
CA ALA A 81 -6.59 7.37 13.91
C ALA A 81 -5.60 8.32 14.60
N LYS A 82 -5.89 9.62 14.62
CA LYS A 82 -5.08 10.62 15.36
C LYS A 82 -5.08 10.40 16.87
N LYS A 83 -6.10 9.73 17.42
CA LYS A 83 -6.17 9.40 18.84
C LYS A 83 -5.46 8.08 19.15
N GLU A 84 -5.68 7.05 18.34
CA GLU A 84 -5.26 5.67 18.67
C GLU A 84 -3.82 5.36 18.25
N ILE A 85 -3.41 5.79 17.05
CA ILE A 85 -2.09 5.42 16.51
C ILE A 85 -0.93 5.99 17.33
N PRO A 86 -0.94 7.27 17.77
CA PRO A 86 0.14 7.79 18.61
C PRO A 86 0.32 7.02 19.91
N ILE A 87 -0.77 6.57 20.55
CA ILE A 87 -0.71 5.76 21.78
C ILE A 87 0.08 4.45 21.53
N LEU A 88 -0.14 3.82 20.37
CA LEU A 88 0.60 2.62 20.00
C LEU A 88 2.07 2.92 19.69
N VAL A 89 2.35 4.04 19.04
CA VAL A 89 3.74 4.47 18.77
C VAL A 89 4.48 4.71 20.10
N ASP A 90 3.87 5.43 21.04
CA ASP A 90 4.44 5.70 22.37
C ASP A 90 4.68 4.40 23.17
N TYR A 91 3.79 3.42 23.00
CA TYR A 91 3.92 2.13 23.68
C TYR A 91 5.05 1.26 23.08
N TYR A 92 5.22 1.25 21.75
CA TYR A 92 6.17 0.35 21.11
C TYR A 92 7.56 0.97 20.90
N ALA A 93 7.69 2.28 20.77
CA ALA A 93 8.99 2.94 20.56
C ALA A 93 10.03 2.59 21.65
N PRO A 94 9.74 2.70 22.97
CA PRO A 94 10.68 2.30 24.01
C PRO A 94 10.93 0.78 24.03
N LYS A 95 9.95 -0.05 23.69
CA LYS A 95 10.14 -1.51 23.63
C LYS A 95 11.08 -1.96 22.52
N ILE A 96 11.08 -1.22 21.39
CA ILE A 96 12.00 -1.43 20.29
C ILE A 96 13.35 -0.76 20.59
N GLY A 97 13.40 0.21 21.52
CA GLY A 97 14.59 0.97 21.85
C GLY A 97 14.90 2.02 20.79
N VAL A 98 13.90 2.75 20.30
CA VAL A 98 14.03 3.79 19.27
C VAL A 98 13.27 5.06 19.68
N THR A 99 13.73 6.18 19.11
CA THR A 99 13.02 7.46 19.12
C THR A 99 12.41 7.73 17.76
N TYR A 100 11.41 8.58 17.71
CA TYR A 100 10.77 9.00 16.47
C TYR A 100 10.57 10.52 16.46
N GLY A 101 10.32 11.06 15.29
CA GLY A 101 10.02 12.48 15.09
C GLY A 101 8.52 12.75 15.09
N ARG A 102 8.05 13.41 14.06
CA ARG A 102 6.63 13.77 13.90
C ARG A 102 5.81 12.56 13.43
N ILE A 103 4.60 12.39 13.99
CA ILE A 103 3.57 11.48 13.48
C ILE A 103 2.61 12.26 12.56
N SER A 104 2.35 11.73 11.37
CA SER A 104 1.36 12.26 10.42
C SER A 104 0.33 11.19 10.07
N ILE A 105 -0.96 11.55 10.12
CA ILE A 105 -2.06 10.66 9.74
C ILE A 105 -2.63 11.16 8.40
N ARG A 106 -2.60 10.30 7.39
CA ARG A 106 -3.02 10.63 6.01
C ARG A 106 -4.00 9.61 5.46
N ALA A 107 -4.80 9.99 4.46
CA ALA A 107 -5.54 9.08 3.62
C ALA A 107 -4.71 8.84 2.35
N GLN A 108 -4.11 7.65 2.22
CA GLN A 108 -3.21 7.30 1.12
C GLN A 108 -3.70 6.04 0.43
N ARG A 109 -3.69 6.03 -0.92
CA ARG A 109 -4.20 4.90 -1.71
C ARG A 109 -3.23 3.72 -1.84
N THR A 110 -1.97 3.89 -1.46
CA THR A 110 -0.92 2.91 -1.80
C THR A 110 -0.09 2.43 -0.63
N LEU A 111 -0.09 3.16 0.50
CA LEU A 111 0.76 2.85 1.65
C LEU A 111 -0.05 2.80 2.94
N TRP A 112 0.30 1.87 3.81
CA TRP A 112 -0.23 1.77 5.17
C TRP A 112 0.56 2.60 6.15
N GLY A 113 1.86 2.72 5.93
CA GLY A 113 2.77 3.54 6.70
C GLY A 113 4.03 3.90 5.93
N SER A 114 4.85 4.76 6.49
CA SER A 114 6.22 5.01 6.06
C SER A 114 7.01 5.69 7.18
N CYS A 115 8.31 5.40 7.23
CA CYS A 115 9.27 6.07 8.10
C CYS A 115 10.33 6.79 7.25
N THR A 116 10.63 8.05 7.56
CA THR A 116 11.74 8.77 6.91
C THR A 116 13.05 8.54 7.65
N ALA A 117 14.18 8.86 7.01
CA ALA A 117 15.50 8.75 7.63
C ALA A 117 15.61 9.61 8.92
N GLU A 118 14.94 10.77 8.96
CA GLU A 118 14.86 11.65 10.13
C GLU A 118 13.95 11.10 11.24
N GLY A 119 13.25 10.01 10.97
CA GLY A 119 12.34 9.36 11.94
C GLY A 119 10.92 9.87 11.95
N ASN A 120 10.50 10.64 10.95
CA ASN A 120 9.09 11.02 10.85
C ASN A 120 8.28 9.82 10.40
N LEU A 121 7.17 9.58 11.11
CA LEU A 121 6.27 8.46 10.87
C LEU A 121 5.00 8.96 10.17
N ASN A 122 4.60 8.30 9.10
CA ASN A 122 3.33 8.55 8.45
C ASN A 122 2.49 7.27 8.53
N PHE A 123 1.22 7.39 8.86
CA PHE A 123 0.28 6.27 8.92
C PHE A 123 -0.99 6.57 8.14
N ASN A 124 -1.52 5.53 7.51
CA ASN A 124 -2.82 5.61 6.87
C ASN A 124 -3.93 5.63 7.93
N CYS A 125 -4.87 6.56 7.81
CA CYS A 125 -5.98 6.63 8.74
C CYS A 125 -6.86 5.37 8.72
N LEU A 126 -6.91 4.64 7.61
CA LEU A 126 -7.70 3.42 7.49
C LEU A 126 -7.19 2.26 8.38
N LEU A 127 -5.99 2.37 8.96
CA LEU A 127 -5.47 1.37 9.90
C LEU A 127 -6.43 1.09 11.06
N VAL A 128 -7.22 2.08 11.51
CA VAL A 128 -8.18 1.92 12.60
C VAL A 128 -9.45 1.13 12.22
N LEU A 129 -9.59 0.77 10.96
CA LEU A 129 -10.65 -0.11 10.46
C LEU A 129 -10.19 -1.57 10.36
N LEU A 130 -8.89 -1.82 10.46
CA LEU A 130 -8.32 -3.17 10.47
C LEU A 130 -8.36 -3.74 11.90
N PRO A 131 -8.23 -5.07 12.05
CA PRO A 131 -8.04 -5.67 13.35
C PRO A 131 -6.89 -4.99 14.11
N GLU A 132 -7.09 -4.73 15.39
CA GLU A 132 -6.12 -3.99 16.21
C GLU A 132 -4.71 -4.59 16.12
N ARG A 133 -4.60 -5.91 16.06
CA ARG A 133 -3.32 -6.61 15.95
C ARG A 133 -2.59 -6.30 14.65
N VAL A 134 -3.32 -6.12 13.55
CA VAL A 134 -2.77 -5.70 12.26
C VAL A 134 -2.32 -4.24 12.29
N MET A 135 -3.10 -3.37 12.91
CA MET A 135 -2.70 -1.97 13.14
C MET A 135 -1.41 -1.88 13.98
N ARG A 136 -1.33 -2.64 15.07
CA ARG A 136 -0.12 -2.75 15.91
C ARG A 136 1.10 -3.23 15.11
N TYR A 137 0.91 -4.21 14.23
CA TYR A 137 1.98 -4.70 13.35
C TYR A 137 2.52 -3.59 12.44
N VAL A 138 1.67 -2.77 11.83
CA VAL A 138 2.12 -1.66 10.98
C VAL A 138 2.90 -0.62 11.80
N VAL A 139 2.44 -0.31 13.01
CA VAL A 139 3.17 0.62 13.91
C VAL A 139 4.57 0.08 14.25
N VAL A 140 4.67 -1.20 14.62
CA VAL A 140 5.97 -1.86 14.90
C VAL A 140 6.85 -1.88 13.66
N HIS A 141 6.28 -2.16 12.50
CA HIS A 141 6.98 -2.16 11.21
C HIS A 141 7.64 -0.81 10.93
N GLU A 142 6.89 0.29 11.04
CA GLU A 142 7.42 1.63 10.80
C GLU A 142 8.45 2.05 11.84
N LEU A 143 8.29 1.67 13.11
CA LEU A 143 9.26 1.92 14.14
C LEU A 143 10.56 1.13 13.94
N CYS A 144 10.49 -0.11 13.43
CA CYS A 144 11.68 -0.91 13.12
C CYS A 144 12.54 -0.29 12.01
N HIS A 145 11.96 0.54 11.13
CA HIS A 145 12.72 1.32 10.16
C HIS A 145 13.67 2.33 10.80
N ARG A 146 13.49 2.68 12.08
CA ARG A 146 14.47 3.50 12.83
C ARG A 146 15.81 2.77 13.06
N LYS A 147 15.80 1.42 13.00
CA LYS A 147 17.01 0.60 13.10
C LYS A 147 17.52 0.15 11.74
N GLU A 148 16.62 -0.22 10.84
CA GLU A 148 16.94 -0.77 9.53
C GLU A 148 15.99 -0.19 8.47
N MET A 149 16.49 0.71 7.63
CA MET A 149 15.69 1.43 6.63
C MET A 149 15.18 0.53 5.48
N ASN A 150 15.84 -0.59 5.22
CA ASN A 150 15.43 -1.54 4.20
C ASN A 150 14.88 -2.83 4.82
N HIS A 151 14.06 -3.56 4.06
CA HIS A 151 13.44 -4.82 4.51
C HIS A 151 14.42 -6.02 4.44
N SER A 152 15.64 -5.84 4.98
CA SER A 152 16.67 -6.88 5.07
C SER A 152 16.29 -7.99 6.07
N LYS A 153 17.10 -9.04 6.16
CA LYS A 153 16.96 -10.07 7.20
C LYS A 153 17.04 -9.46 8.62
N ARG A 154 17.86 -8.42 8.80
CA ARG A 154 17.99 -7.70 10.08
C ARG A 154 16.71 -6.96 10.44
N PHE A 155 16.09 -6.29 9.48
CA PHE A 155 14.79 -5.63 9.67
C PHE A 155 13.73 -6.62 10.18
N TRP A 156 13.57 -7.74 9.48
CA TRP A 156 12.58 -8.76 9.88
C TRP A 156 12.90 -9.42 11.21
N ALA A 157 14.17 -9.51 11.59
CA ALA A 157 14.58 -9.97 12.92
C ALA A 157 14.13 -8.97 14.00
N GLU A 158 14.28 -7.65 13.79
CA GLU A 158 13.79 -6.64 14.74
C GLU A 158 12.26 -6.69 14.87
N VAL A 159 11.52 -6.79 13.76
CA VAL A 159 10.06 -6.96 13.81
C VAL A 159 9.67 -8.22 14.58
N GLY A 160 10.33 -9.34 14.30
CA GLY A 160 10.04 -10.64 14.91
C GLY A 160 10.31 -10.70 16.42
N LYS A 161 11.24 -9.89 16.95
CA LYS A 161 11.48 -9.77 18.41
C LYS A 161 10.24 -9.22 19.14
N VAL A 162 9.51 -8.32 18.53
CA VAL A 162 8.34 -7.65 19.12
C VAL A 162 7.04 -8.34 18.73
N MET A 163 6.98 -8.84 17.50
CA MET A 163 5.82 -9.54 16.92
C MET A 163 6.26 -10.82 16.22
N PRO A 164 6.37 -11.94 16.95
CA PRO A 164 6.82 -13.22 16.38
C PRO A 164 5.94 -13.73 15.23
N ASP A 165 4.66 -13.38 15.25
CA ASP A 165 3.65 -13.77 14.26
C ASP A 165 3.51 -12.77 13.10
N TYR A 166 4.45 -11.84 12.93
CA TYR A 166 4.40 -10.79 11.91
C TYR A 166 4.11 -11.29 10.49
N LYS A 167 4.50 -12.53 10.16
CA LYS A 167 4.23 -13.10 8.83
C LYS A 167 2.74 -13.31 8.58
N VAL A 168 2.01 -13.75 9.61
CA VAL A 168 0.55 -13.92 9.56
C VAL A 168 -0.12 -12.55 9.44
N LEU A 169 0.29 -11.59 10.27
CA LEU A 169 -0.25 -10.23 10.28
C LEU A 169 0.01 -9.50 8.95
N ARG A 170 1.18 -9.71 8.36
CA ARG A 170 1.52 -9.19 7.03
C ARG A 170 0.62 -9.76 5.94
N LYS A 171 0.32 -11.06 6.00
CA LYS A 171 -0.60 -11.72 5.07
C LYS A 171 -2.01 -11.13 5.24
N GLN A 172 -2.49 -11.06 6.47
CA GLN A 172 -3.79 -10.48 6.81
C GLN A 172 -3.91 -9.02 6.35
N LEU A 173 -2.88 -8.18 6.60
CA LEU A 173 -2.85 -6.80 6.10
C LEU A 173 -3.01 -6.74 4.58
N LYS A 174 -2.43 -7.67 3.85
CA LYS A 174 -2.57 -7.73 2.39
C LYS A 174 -3.98 -8.16 1.96
N GLU A 175 -4.57 -9.12 2.65
CA GLU A 175 -5.91 -9.66 2.35
C GLU A 175 -7.00 -8.65 2.70
N ASP A 176 -7.04 -8.18 3.94
CA ASP A 176 -8.09 -7.28 4.44
C ASP A 176 -7.89 -5.82 3.98
N GLY A 177 -6.63 -5.41 3.82
CA GLY A 177 -6.29 -4.03 3.58
C GLY A 177 -6.48 -3.57 2.13
N THR A 178 -6.35 -4.45 1.15
CA THR A 178 -6.42 -4.05 -0.27
C THR A 178 -7.78 -3.43 -0.60
N SER A 179 -8.87 -4.05 -0.19
CA SER A 179 -10.23 -3.56 -0.42
C SER A 179 -10.50 -2.21 0.27
N LEU A 180 -9.92 -1.98 1.46
CA LEU A 180 -10.06 -0.70 2.16
C LEU A 180 -9.34 0.45 1.43
N LEU A 181 -8.12 0.22 0.91
CA LEU A 181 -7.37 1.24 0.16
C LEU A 181 -8.08 1.63 -1.14
N GLU A 182 -8.79 0.71 -1.75
CA GLU A 182 -9.57 0.94 -2.97
C GLU A 182 -10.78 1.86 -2.73
N ARG A 183 -11.25 1.97 -1.50
CA ARG A 183 -12.36 2.86 -1.11
C ARG A 183 -11.95 4.33 -0.89
N LEU A 184 -10.66 4.67 -1.00
CA LEU A 184 -10.16 6.04 -1.09
C LEU A 184 -10.22 6.50 -2.56
#